data_fcaabd8218fd352e50a197c7e8a7a13b
#
_entry.id   fcaabd8218fd352e50a197c7e8a7a13b
#
_cell.length_a   1.000
_cell.length_b   1.000
_cell.length_c   1.000
_cell.angle_alpha   90.00
_cell.angle_beta   90.00
_cell.angle_gamma   90.00
#
_symmetry.space_group_name_H-M   'P 1'
#
loop_
_entity.id
_entity.type
_entity.pdbx_description
1 polymer ?
#
loop_
_entity_poly.entity_id
_entity_poly.type
_entity_poly.pdbx_seq_one_letter_code
_entity_poly.pdbx_strand_id
1 'polypeptide(L)'
;MENISLYTVYHKSSHILNNANIKPIQVGTGLKIPEINLRDNTGENIAEKNNSFCELTAQYWAWKNDQDSNYIGLMHYRRFFDFNTYDEREENNWGLLEVDNFTLDFCEQYGLNESTIESQVVPYDIVLPNPWDLTKAGWRNVRHNYINSAYHHERDLKETRNVIEKLYPEYIYSFDKVMRSSKVITTNMFIMKKEIFNDYSKWLFDILFQLEKQIDISSYDAQEKRVFGYLSERLLNVWLDYQLSENKKLRVNYLRRVFVKNTESKNWYSIKPETNKEIVSVVIASDNNYVPHLASLILSIIENLDDKFYLDLIILDGGISIYNHNMLQALCRNFDANIQFLDLKSEFNNLSVHMHFSKATFYRLILDRLVTDRDRVLYIDCDTIVNQDLSKLFFMDLEGKAIGAVFDYIMHHFCQAGIPSISDIGSIKSKEYLEDYVGLKNRWNKYFQAGVILFDLEKLRRLDLSDVMVKALIEKKYWFLDQDILNKYFSNNIKFISPKWNVVNCGDEIFNGLSHDQISEIEDARKDPYIIHYAGYETKPWNNPEARFNEYYFYYLRKTFWYEEVLFKFNKNNNDKAESTVFVQTITPKSFKWKLAKKVWNRLPSFMKVRLNKLKEYLKNRL
;
A
#
# COMPACT_ATOMS: atom_id res chain seq x y z
N MET A 1 29.29 17.29 4.03
CA MET A 1 28.05 16.98 3.25
C MET A 1 27.48 18.33 2.78
N GLU A 2 27.04 18.40 1.56
CA GLU A 2 26.36 19.60 1.05
C GLU A 2 24.96 19.69 1.68
N ASN A 3 24.56 20.89 2.10
CA ASN A 3 23.24 21.10 2.69
C ASN A 3 22.20 21.29 1.58
N ILE A 4 21.30 20.32 1.40
CA ILE A 4 20.25 20.33 0.37
C ILE A 4 18.91 20.58 1.03
N SER A 5 18.16 21.59 0.58
CA SER A 5 16.79 21.88 1.02
C SER A 5 15.81 21.75 -0.14
N LEU A 6 15.07 20.65 -0.18
CA LEU A 6 13.98 20.43 -1.12
C LEU A 6 12.66 20.77 -0.44
N TYR A 7 12.15 21.98 -0.68
CA TYR A 7 10.89 22.44 -0.13
C TYR A 7 9.73 21.78 -0.86
N THR A 8 8.99 20.90 -0.14
CA THR A 8 7.75 20.31 -0.65
C THR A 8 6.58 21.17 -0.24
N VAL A 9 5.87 21.73 -1.21
CA VAL A 9 4.85 22.77 -1.01
C VAL A 9 3.49 22.15 -0.75
N TYR A 10 2.87 22.49 0.37
CA TYR A 10 1.53 22.04 0.81
C TYR A 10 0.58 23.22 0.96
N HIS A 11 -0.63 23.09 0.44
CA HIS A 11 -1.73 24.06 0.64
C HIS A 11 -2.98 23.42 1.29
N LYS A 12 -2.97 22.10 1.49
CA LYS A 12 -4.01 21.29 2.15
C LYS A 12 -3.38 20.12 2.87
N SER A 13 -4.12 19.53 3.80
CA SER A 13 -3.69 18.27 4.45
C SER A 13 -3.49 17.17 3.42
N SER A 14 -2.38 16.47 3.50
CA SER A 14 -1.93 15.43 2.59
C SER A 14 -0.87 14.59 3.28
N HIS A 15 -0.53 13.44 2.74
CA HIS A 15 0.62 12.68 3.23
C HIS A 15 1.91 13.52 3.13
N ILE A 16 2.65 13.61 4.24
CA ILE A 16 3.81 14.49 4.35
C ILE A 16 5.09 13.67 4.28
N LEU A 17 5.95 14.03 3.31
CA LEU A 17 7.32 13.53 3.25
C LEU A 17 8.26 14.52 3.94
N ASN A 18 9.09 14.02 4.84
CA ASN A 18 10.06 14.81 5.60
C ASN A 18 11.30 13.98 5.93
N ASN A 19 12.49 14.50 5.58
CA ASN A 19 13.78 13.97 6.00
C ASN A 19 14.81 15.09 6.04
N ALA A 20 16.10 14.81 6.19
CA ALA A 20 17.13 15.85 6.25
C ALA A 20 17.15 16.74 5.01
N ASN A 21 16.87 16.20 3.82
CA ASN A 21 16.87 16.94 2.56
C ASN A 21 15.46 17.44 2.17
N ILE A 22 14.39 16.74 2.52
CA ILE A 22 13.01 17.09 2.15
C ILE A 22 12.36 17.85 3.30
N LYS A 23 12.00 19.11 3.04
CA LYS A 23 11.42 20.04 4.03
C LYS A 23 9.99 20.42 3.63
N PRO A 24 8.96 19.91 4.32
CA PRO A 24 7.60 20.33 4.05
C PRO A 24 7.38 21.78 4.44
N ILE A 25 6.79 22.58 3.53
CA ILE A 25 6.43 23.97 3.75
C ILE A 25 4.96 24.21 3.41
N GLN A 26 4.21 24.79 4.35
CA GLN A 26 2.83 25.19 4.11
C GLN A 26 2.80 26.60 3.51
N VAL A 27 2.05 26.77 2.40
CA VAL A 27 1.89 28.06 1.72
C VAL A 27 0.57 28.74 1.99
N GLY A 28 0.58 30.07 1.91
CA GLY A 28 -0.59 30.94 2.06
C GLY A 28 -1.02 31.14 3.50
N THR A 29 -2.16 31.86 3.65
CA THR A 29 -2.71 32.28 4.96
C THR A 29 -3.79 31.35 5.51
N GLY A 30 -3.99 30.18 4.91
CA GLY A 30 -5.00 29.20 5.31
C GLY A 30 -4.79 28.59 6.70
N LEU A 31 -5.71 27.73 7.13
CA LEU A 31 -5.63 27.00 8.41
C LEU A 31 -4.31 26.21 8.48
N LYS A 32 -3.72 26.20 9.68
CA LYS A 32 -2.45 25.47 9.91
C LYS A 32 -2.66 23.97 9.70
N ILE A 33 -1.76 23.36 8.92
CA ILE A 33 -1.61 21.89 8.84
C ILE A 33 -0.77 21.50 10.07
N PRO A 34 -1.30 20.70 11.01
CA PRO A 34 -0.65 20.45 12.30
C PRO A 34 0.76 19.87 12.18
N GLU A 35 0.97 18.99 11.21
CA GLU A 35 2.21 18.24 10.99
C GLU A 35 3.31 19.07 10.28
N ILE A 36 2.99 20.30 9.81
CA ILE A 36 3.94 21.17 9.11
C ILE A 36 4.28 22.37 9.99
N ASN A 37 5.54 22.43 10.43
CA ASN A 37 6.02 23.52 11.26
C ASN A 37 6.46 24.74 10.43
N LEU A 38 6.98 24.51 9.22
CA LEU A 38 7.48 25.57 8.36
C LEU A 38 6.36 26.18 7.53
N ARG A 39 6.25 27.52 7.53
CA ARG A 39 5.25 28.24 6.75
C ARG A 39 5.89 29.41 6.01
N ASP A 40 5.39 29.66 4.79
CA ASP A 40 5.85 30.75 3.94
C ASP A 40 5.42 32.16 4.40
N ASN A 41 4.59 32.25 5.45
CA ASN A 41 4.13 33.52 6.05
C ASN A 41 5.02 34.03 7.21
N THR A 42 6.25 33.53 7.31
CA THR A 42 7.25 33.96 8.29
C THR A 42 8.39 34.73 7.61
N GLY A 43 9.13 35.56 8.36
CA GLY A 43 10.22 36.34 7.80
C GLY A 43 9.80 37.25 6.63
N GLU A 44 10.71 37.51 5.70
CA GLU A 44 10.39 38.24 4.46
C GLU A 44 9.59 37.35 3.51
N ASN A 45 8.34 37.71 3.20
CA ASN A 45 7.42 36.83 2.49
C ASN A 45 6.38 37.58 1.64
N ILE A 46 5.71 36.82 0.77
CA ILE A 46 4.56 37.23 -0.05
C ILE A 46 3.39 36.24 0.09
N ALA A 47 3.22 35.61 1.25
CA ALA A 47 2.23 34.53 1.46
C ALA A 47 0.78 34.97 1.16
N GLU A 48 0.44 36.25 1.35
CA GLU A 48 -0.87 36.83 1.01
C GLU A 48 -1.20 36.75 -0.50
N LYS A 49 -0.17 36.67 -1.36
CA LYS A 49 -0.29 36.56 -2.81
C LYS A 49 -0.46 35.11 -3.31
N ASN A 50 -0.58 34.12 -2.42
CA ASN A 50 -0.62 32.71 -2.77
C ASN A 50 -1.73 32.37 -3.78
N ASN A 51 -2.87 33.04 -3.74
CA ASN A 51 -3.97 32.84 -4.68
C ASN A 51 -3.57 33.06 -6.15
N SER A 52 -2.58 33.91 -6.42
CA SER A 52 -2.14 34.24 -7.79
C SER A 52 -0.71 33.78 -8.08
N PHE A 53 0.15 33.71 -7.07
CA PHE A 53 1.55 33.27 -7.20
C PHE A 53 1.72 31.78 -6.90
N CYS A 54 0.72 31.09 -6.31
CA CYS A 54 0.75 29.66 -6.02
C CYS A 54 2.00 29.25 -5.20
N GLU A 55 2.69 28.20 -5.61
CA GLU A 55 3.93 27.69 -5.01
C GLU A 55 5.11 28.66 -5.02
N LEU A 56 5.03 29.70 -5.82
CA LEU A 56 6.08 30.72 -5.89
C LEU A 56 6.22 31.51 -4.58
N THR A 57 5.19 31.53 -3.73
CA THR A 57 5.30 32.15 -2.39
C THR A 57 6.31 31.38 -1.53
N ALA A 58 6.38 30.04 -1.65
CA ALA A 58 7.44 29.25 -1.01
C ALA A 58 8.83 29.51 -1.64
N GLN A 59 8.89 29.66 -2.98
CA GLN A 59 10.16 30.01 -3.65
C GLN A 59 10.68 31.36 -3.17
N TYR A 60 9.79 32.37 -3.06
CA TYR A 60 10.15 33.69 -2.55
C TYR A 60 10.64 33.62 -1.11
N TRP A 61 9.90 32.87 -0.26
CA TRP A 61 10.29 32.66 1.12
C TRP A 61 11.67 32.03 1.25
N ALA A 62 11.93 30.94 0.49
CA ALA A 62 13.24 30.26 0.48
C ALA A 62 14.36 31.18 0.01
N TRP A 63 14.10 31.99 -1.04
CA TRP A 63 15.06 32.96 -1.55
C TRP A 63 15.47 34.00 -0.49
N LYS A 64 14.53 34.46 0.31
CA LYS A 64 14.76 35.53 1.28
C LYS A 64 15.24 35.01 2.65
N ASN A 65 14.84 33.82 3.08
CA ASN A 65 15.03 33.37 4.45
C ASN A 65 15.98 32.17 4.59
N ASP A 66 16.19 31.35 3.56
CA ASP A 66 17.13 30.22 3.63
C ASP A 66 18.56 30.73 3.38
N GLN A 67 19.37 30.82 4.43
CA GLN A 67 20.77 31.25 4.32
C GLN A 67 21.76 30.09 4.35
N ASP A 68 21.34 28.90 4.80
CA ASP A 68 22.25 27.81 5.18
C ASP A 68 22.43 26.75 4.09
N SER A 69 21.53 26.68 3.12
CA SER A 69 21.53 25.62 2.09
C SER A 69 22.56 25.90 0.98
N ASN A 70 23.22 24.84 0.51
CA ASN A 70 24.06 24.87 -0.68
C ASN A 70 23.23 24.66 -1.96
N TYR A 71 22.16 23.86 -1.84
CA TYR A 71 21.18 23.62 -2.89
C TYR A 71 19.78 23.89 -2.39
N ILE A 72 18.97 24.56 -3.21
CA ILE A 72 17.54 24.82 -2.93
C ILE A 72 16.72 24.26 -4.08
N GLY A 73 15.66 23.52 -3.74
CA GLY A 73 14.72 22.98 -4.69
C GLY A 73 13.29 23.10 -4.25
N LEU A 74 12.38 22.94 -5.22
CA LEU A 74 10.93 22.91 -5.00
C LEU A 74 10.34 21.63 -5.56
N MET A 75 9.48 21.01 -4.75
CA MET A 75 8.56 19.94 -5.12
C MET A 75 7.14 20.31 -4.66
N HIS A 76 6.15 19.49 -5.03
CA HIS A 76 4.78 19.71 -4.63
C HIS A 76 4.25 18.53 -3.84
N TYR A 77 3.25 18.72 -3.01
CA TYR A 77 2.60 17.69 -2.18
C TYR A 77 2.12 16.46 -2.95
N ARG A 78 2.06 16.50 -4.27
CA ARG A 78 1.63 15.41 -5.16
C ARG A 78 2.53 15.20 -6.38
N ARG A 79 3.65 15.93 -6.47
CA ARG A 79 4.62 15.82 -7.57
C ARG A 79 6.01 15.80 -6.99
N PHE A 80 6.75 14.75 -7.31
CA PHE A 80 8.08 14.51 -6.77
C PHE A 80 9.07 14.21 -7.90
N PHE A 81 10.35 14.44 -7.66
CA PHE A 81 11.40 13.87 -8.51
C PHE A 81 11.52 12.37 -8.27
N ASP A 82 11.75 11.62 -9.32
CA ASP A 82 12.21 10.24 -9.25
C ASP A 82 13.74 10.24 -9.32
N PHE A 83 14.38 10.11 -8.16
CA PHE A 83 15.83 10.04 -8.07
C PHE A 83 16.37 8.64 -8.37
N ASN A 84 15.50 7.63 -8.49
CA ASN A 84 15.89 6.28 -8.88
C ASN A 84 15.93 6.17 -10.41
N THR A 85 17.15 6.13 -10.97
CA THR A 85 17.39 6.09 -12.42
C THR A 85 17.57 4.68 -12.98
N TYR A 86 17.50 3.64 -12.15
CA TYR A 86 17.90 2.28 -12.51
C TYR A 86 16.76 1.40 -13.05
N ASP A 87 15.54 1.90 -13.16
CA ASP A 87 14.39 1.13 -13.63
C ASP A 87 13.89 1.58 -15.01
N GLU A 88 13.16 0.67 -15.69
CA GLU A 88 12.62 0.83 -17.03
C GLU A 88 11.22 1.48 -17.06
N ARG A 89 10.74 2.10 -15.94
CA ARG A 89 9.43 2.76 -15.92
C ARG A 89 9.38 3.91 -16.92
N GLU A 90 8.37 3.92 -17.77
CA GLU A 90 8.17 4.95 -18.79
C GLU A 90 7.18 6.02 -18.32
N GLU A 91 7.49 7.27 -18.65
CA GLU A 91 6.56 8.38 -18.48
C GLU A 91 5.38 8.25 -19.47
N ASN A 92 4.18 8.57 -19.00
CA ASN A 92 2.99 8.61 -19.85
C ASN A 92 3.03 9.77 -20.88
N ASN A 93 1.98 9.94 -21.69
CA ASN A 93 1.88 11.00 -22.67
C ASN A 93 1.91 12.42 -22.09
N TRP A 94 1.77 12.57 -20.78
CA TRP A 94 1.87 13.84 -20.05
C TRP A 94 3.26 14.06 -19.42
N GLY A 95 4.21 13.16 -19.66
CA GLY A 95 5.55 13.20 -19.09
C GLY A 95 5.55 12.95 -17.57
N LEU A 96 4.74 11.99 -17.11
CA LEU A 96 4.54 11.67 -15.69
C LEU A 96 4.62 10.17 -15.44
N LEU A 97 5.22 9.79 -14.32
CA LEU A 97 5.00 8.50 -13.68
C LEU A 97 3.78 8.63 -12.77
N GLU A 98 2.62 8.19 -13.24
CA GLU A 98 1.40 8.25 -12.44
C GLU A 98 1.31 7.09 -11.45
N VAL A 99 0.99 7.41 -10.19
CA VAL A 99 0.70 6.46 -9.12
C VAL A 99 -0.60 6.81 -8.43
N ASP A 100 -1.35 5.80 -8.01
CA ASP A 100 -2.67 6.03 -7.43
C ASP A 100 -2.58 6.57 -6.00
N ASN A 101 -1.66 6.04 -5.18
CA ASN A 101 -1.53 6.37 -3.75
C ASN A 101 -0.06 6.35 -3.33
N PHE A 102 0.24 6.94 -2.17
CA PHE A 102 1.48 6.66 -1.46
C PHE A 102 1.47 5.20 -0.97
N THR A 103 2.64 4.58 -0.95
CA THR A 103 2.92 3.25 -0.39
C THR A 103 4.01 3.35 0.67
N LEU A 104 4.16 2.34 1.52
CA LEU A 104 5.19 2.33 2.56
C LEU A 104 6.61 2.46 1.99
N ASP A 105 6.85 1.85 0.83
CA ASP A 105 8.13 1.87 0.11
C ASP A 105 8.29 3.03 -0.88
N PHE A 106 7.35 4.01 -0.88
CA PHE A 106 7.35 5.12 -1.84
C PHE A 106 8.69 5.86 -1.89
N CYS A 107 9.29 6.13 -0.73
CA CYS A 107 10.56 6.83 -0.66
C CYS A 107 11.71 5.99 -1.26
N GLU A 108 11.72 4.69 -1.04
CA GLU A 108 12.72 3.77 -1.61
C GLU A 108 12.53 3.64 -3.12
N GLN A 109 11.28 3.41 -3.54
CA GLN A 109 10.92 3.23 -4.94
C GLN A 109 11.32 4.41 -5.81
N TYR A 110 11.23 5.63 -5.30
CA TYR A 110 11.54 6.86 -6.03
C TYR A 110 12.85 7.53 -5.58
N GLY A 111 13.65 6.84 -4.76
CA GLY A 111 14.96 7.32 -4.32
C GLY A 111 14.91 8.61 -3.51
N LEU A 112 13.84 8.80 -2.72
CA LEU A 112 13.63 10.00 -1.89
C LEU A 112 14.38 9.93 -0.54
N ASN A 113 15.35 9.02 -0.41
CA ASN A 113 16.28 8.96 0.71
C ASN A 113 17.47 9.91 0.50
N GLU A 114 18.12 10.28 1.59
CA GLU A 114 19.18 11.29 1.62
C GLU A 114 20.36 10.97 0.69
N SER A 115 20.87 9.74 0.73
CA SER A 115 22.04 9.33 -0.06
C SER A 115 21.76 9.32 -1.56
N THR A 116 20.56 8.90 -1.97
CA THR A 116 20.18 8.89 -3.39
C THR A 116 19.96 10.31 -3.89
N ILE A 117 19.30 11.17 -3.11
CA ILE A 117 19.14 12.60 -3.43
C ILE A 117 20.52 13.25 -3.62
N GLU A 118 21.44 13.08 -2.66
CA GLU A 118 22.80 13.64 -2.76
C GLU A 118 23.52 13.18 -4.03
N SER A 119 23.44 11.90 -4.37
CA SER A 119 24.10 11.34 -5.55
C SER A 119 23.58 11.91 -6.87
N GLN A 120 22.33 12.31 -6.94
CA GLN A 120 21.68 12.84 -8.13
C GLN A 120 21.71 14.38 -8.21
N VAL A 121 22.01 15.06 -7.10
CA VAL A 121 22.01 16.53 -7.02
C VAL A 121 23.42 17.09 -7.01
N VAL A 122 24.31 16.64 -6.14
CA VAL A 122 25.62 17.26 -5.91
C VAL A 122 26.53 17.30 -7.15
N PRO A 123 26.53 16.31 -8.08
CA PRO A 123 27.35 16.38 -9.29
C PRO A 123 26.94 17.49 -10.29
N TYR A 124 25.75 18.09 -10.10
CA TYR A 124 25.14 19.00 -11.06
C TYR A 124 24.95 20.41 -10.46
N ASP A 125 24.77 21.37 -11.33
CA ASP A 125 24.50 22.76 -10.96
C ASP A 125 23.00 23.03 -10.88
N ILE A 126 22.23 22.31 -11.73
CA ILE A 126 20.76 22.34 -11.79
C ILE A 126 20.23 20.92 -12.00
N VAL A 127 19.15 20.58 -11.31
CA VAL A 127 18.33 19.37 -11.56
C VAL A 127 16.92 19.80 -11.91
N LEU A 128 16.37 19.25 -12.99
CA LEU A 128 15.07 19.61 -13.55
C LEU A 128 14.24 18.37 -13.89
N PRO A 129 12.92 18.50 -13.99
CA PRO A 129 12.10 17.45 -14.60
C PRO A 129 12.45 17.25 -16.08
N ASN A 130 12.26 16.02 -16.58
CA ASN A 130 12.32 15.76 -18.01
C ASN A 130 11.42 16.73 -18.79
N PRO A 131 11.90 17.33 -19.89
CA PRO A 131 11.06 18.16 -20.75
C PRO A 131 9.90 17.34 -21.34
N TRP A 132 8.68 17.77 -21.11
CA TRP A 132 7.49 17.15 -21.67
C TRP A 132 7.38 17.47 -23.17
N ASP A 133 7.18 16.43 -23.99
CA ASP A 133 6.89 16.59 -25.42
C ASP A 133 5.38 16.85 -25.61
N LEU A 134 5.04 18.09 -25.87
CA LEU A 134 3.68 18.58 -26.07
C LEU A 134 2.94 17.88 -27.23
N THR A 135 3.68 17.37 -28.21
CA THR A 135 3.08 16.71 -29.38
C THR A 135 2.39 15.40 -29.02
N LYS A 136 2.87 14.73 -27.96
CA LYS A 136 2.24 13.52 -27.40
C LYS A 136 0.83 13.75 -26.86
N ALA A 137 0.52 15.02 -26.47
CA ALA A 137 -0.80 15.44 -26.00
C ALA A 137 -1.56 16.29 -27.02
N GLY A 138 -1.10 16.34 -28.29
CA GLY A 138 -1.78 17.02 -29.39
C GLY A 138 -1.49 18.51 -29.54
N TRP A 139 -0.50 19.06 -28.79
CA TRP A 139 -0.14 20.47 -28.87
C TRP A 139 1.03 20.67 -29.86
N ARG A 140 1.02 21.76 -30.62
CA ARG A 140 2.07 22.04 -31.62
C ARG A 140 3.36 22.55 -30.97
N ASN A 141 3.24 23.46 -30.01
CA ASN A 141 4.36 24.11 -29.32
C ASN A 141 3.87 24.77 -28.01
N VAL A 142 4.79 25.35 -27.24
CA VAL A 142 4.53 26.01 -25.94
C VAL A 142 3.49 27.13 -26.08
N ARG A 143 3.62 28.00 -27.08
CA ARG A 143 2.62 29.07 -27.30
C ARG A 143 1.24 28.49 -27.60
N HIS A 144 1.15 27.50 -28.50
CA HIS A 144 -0.12 26.84 -28.81
C HIS A 144 -0.76 26.18 -27.61
N ASN A 145 0.05 25.50 -26.75
CA ASN A 145 -0.42 24.94 -25.49
C ASN A 145 -0.93 26.05 -24.55
N TYR A 146 -0.19 27.14 -24.37
CA TYR A 146 -0.59 28.21 -23.46
C TYR A 146 -1.92 28.86 -23.89
N ILE A 147 -2.02 29.33 -25.12
CA ILE A 147 -3.20 30.11 -25.59
C ILE A 147 -4.49 29.29 -25.75
N ASN A 148 -4.39 27.94 -25.77
CA ASN A 148 -5.54 27.05 -25.87
C ASN A 148 -5.84 26.29 -24.57
N SER A 149 -5.11 26.57 -23.50
CA SER A 149 -5.41 26.05 -22.16
C SER A 149 -6.57 26.83 -21.54
N ALA A 150 -7.47 26.12 -20.82
CA ALA A 150 -8.74 26.67 -20.38
C ALA A 150 -8.70 27.93 -19.50
N TYR A 151 -7.59 28.12 -18.77
CA TYR A 151 -7.45 29.17 -17.75
C TYR A 151 -6.35 30.17 -18.08
N HIS A 152 -5.84 30.18 -19.34
CA HIS A 152 -4.76 31.04 -19.76
C HIS A 152 -5.23 32.05 -20.79
N HIS A 153 -4.70 33.28 -20.72
CA HIS A 153 -5.03 34.34 -21.65
C HIS A 153 -3.83 34.73 -22.50
N GLU A 154 -4.03 34.80 -23.82
CA GLU A 154 -2.97 35.21 -24.76
C GLU A 154 -2.42 36.61 -24.46
N ARG A 155 -3.28 37.52 -23.95
CA ARG A 155 -2.87 38.86 -23.54
C ARG A 155 -1.76 38.85 -22.48
N ASP A 156 -1.85 37.92 -21.49
CA ASP A 156 -0.89 37.83 -20.39
C ASP A 156 0.45 37.34 -20.89
N LEU A 157 0.47 36.40 -21.86
CA LEU A 157 1.70 35.96 -22.50
C LEU A 157 2.38 37.07 -23.36
N LYS A 158 1.57 37.89 -24.05
CA LYS A 158 2.06 39.04 -24.79
C LYS A 158 2.66 40.08 -23.85
N GLU A 159 1.98 40.37 -22.76
CA GLU A 159 2.48 41.32 -21.76
C GLU A 159 3.77 40.81 -21.10
N THR A 160 3.86 39.49 -20.85
CA THR A 160 5.08 38.86 -20.35
C THR A 160 6.28 39.13 -21.29
N ARG A 161 6.08 39.00 -22.60
CA ARG A 161 7.10 39.32 -23.61
C ARG A 161 7.52 40.78 -23.55
N ASN A 162 6.54 41.71 -23.44
CA ASN A 162 6.81 43.15 -23.36
C ASN A 162 7.62 43.51 -22.10
N VAL A 163 7.30 42.91 -20.96
CA VAL A 163 8.03 43.12 -19.71
C VAL A 163 9.45 42.62 -19.81
N ILE A 164 9.67 41.43 -20.41
CA ILE A 164 11.04 40.90 -20.63
C ILE A 164 11.82 41.85 -21.56
N GLU A 165 11.20 42.27 -22.67
CA GLU A 165 11.88 43.18 -23.62
C GLU A 165 12.34 44.49 -22.98
N LYS A 166 11.56 44.95 -21.97
CA LYS A 166 11.88 46.18 -21.24
C LYS A 166 12.95 46.00 -20.16
N LEU A 167 12.88 44.90 -19.39
CA LEU A 167 13.74 44.67 -18.22
C LEU A 167 15.00 43.86 -18.54
N TYR A 168 14.91 42.92 -19.47
CA TYR A 168 15.93 41.91 -19.79
C TYR A 168 15.91 41.60 -21.30
N PRO A 169 16.18 42.59 -22.16
CA PRO A 169 16.07 42.45 -23.63
C PRO A 169 16.92 41.32 -24.21
N GLU A 170 17.99 40.93 -23.52
CA GLU A 170 18.85 39.81 -23.91
C GLU A 170 18.14 38.46 -23.87
N TYR A 171 17.04 38.31 -23.11
CA TYR A 171 16.27 37.08 -23.03
C TYR A 171 15.20 36.95 -24.13
N ILE A 172 14.97 37.97 -24.96
CA ILE A 172 13.88 37.96 -25.97
C ILE A 172 14.05 36.84 -26.99
N TYR A 173 15.27 36.61 -27.44
CA TYR A 173 15.54 35.51 -28.37
C TYR A 173 15.18 34.15 -27.76
N SER A 174 15.58 33.91 -26.51
CA SER A 174 15.23 32.69 -25.77
C SER A 174 13.71 32.57 -25.54
N PHE A 175 13.03 33.68 -25.23
CA PHE A 175 11.57 33.69 -25.11
C PHE A 175 10.88 33.22 -26.40
N ASP A 176 11.22 33.86 -27.53
CA ASP A 176 10.63 33.55 -28.82
C ASP A 176 10.98 32.13 -29.31
N LYS A 177 12.18 31.62 -28.96
CA LYS A 177 12.61 30.25 -29.25
C LYS A 177 11.83 29.23 -28.42
N VAL A 178 11.68 29.43 -27.11
CA VAL A 178 10.91 28.54 -26.20
C VAL A 178 9.46 28.51 -26.60
N MET A 179 8.85 29.64 -26.96
CA MET A 179 7.45 29.68 -27.39
C MET A 179 7.19 28.85 -28.66
N ARG A 180 8.18 28.62 -29.48
CA ARG A 180 8.14 27.79 -30.71
C ARG A 180 8.52 26.34 -30.45
N SER A 181 9.10 26.02 -29.31
CA SER A 181 9.52 24.65 -28.94
C SER A 181 8.32 23.72 -28.74
N SER A 182 8.43 22.47 -29.16
CA SER A 182 7.48 21.40 -28.83
C SER A 182 7.74 20.75 -27.46
N LYS A 183 8.87 21.07 -26.81
CA LYS A 183 9.26 20.55 -25.51
C LYS A 183 9.27 21.65 -24.47
N VAL A 184 8.78 21.35 -23.25
CA VAL A 184 8.69 22.29 -22.14
C VAL A 184 8.81 21.60 -20.80
N ILE A 185 9.50 22.21 -19.86
CA ILE A 185 9.46 21.85 -18.45
C ILE A 185 8.27 22.58 -17.85
N THR A 186 7.27 21.84 -17.40
CA THR A 186 6.12 22.35 -16.67
C THR A 186 6.26 22.00 -15.18
N THR A 187 5.42 22.60 -14.34
CA THR A 187 5.50 22.46 -12.87
C THR A 187 6.75 23.18 -12.32
N ASN A 188 6.63 24.22 -11.57
CA ASN A 188 7.74 24.99 -10.98
C ASN A 188 8.62 24.11 -10.04
N MET A 189 9.12 22.99 -10.59
CA MET A 189 10.00 22.03 -9.91
C MET A 189 11.42 22.17 -10.43
N PHE A 190 12.35 22.30 -9.54
CA PHE A 190 13.79 22.39 -9.83
C PHE A 190 14.59 22.14 -8.55
N ILE A 191 15.90 21.86 -8.69
CA ILE A 191 16.90 21.93 -7.63
C ILE A 191 18.09 22.66 -8.21
N MET A 192 18.55 23.71 -7.56
CA MET A 192 19.63 24.57 -8.06
C MET A 192 20.64 24.82 -6.95
N LYS A 193 21.91 24.99 -7.34
CA LYS A 193 22.91 25.60 -6.45
C LYS A 193 22.40 26.95 -5.95
N LYS A 194 22.71 27.30 -4.73
CA LYS A 194 22.24 28.51 -4.04
C LYS A 194 22.43 29.80 -4.88
N GLU A 195 23.59 29.96 -5.47
CA GLU A 195 23.89 31.13 -6.29
C GLU A 195 22.96 31.20 -7.51
N ILE A 196 22.83 30.09 -8.23
CA ILE A 196 21.97 29.98 -9.41
C ILE A 196 20.49 30.18 -9.03
N PHE A 197 20.05 29.62 -7.89
CA PHE A 197 18.71 29.83 -7.37
C PHE A 197 18.42 31.30 -7.05
N ASN A 198 19.39 32.00 -6.47
CA ASN A 198 19.28 33.44 -6.16
C ASN A 198 19.16 34.27 -7.44
N ASP A 199 19.99 33.99 -8.44
CA ASP A 199 19.95 34.69 -9.72
C ASP A 199 18.64 34.44 -10.47
N TYR A 200 18.21 33.18 -10.52
CA TYR A 200 16.91 32.81 -11.10
C TYR A 200 15.75 33.48 -10.39
N SER A 201 15.71 33.40 -9.06
CA SER A 201 14.62 33.99 -8.27
C SER A 201 14.57 35.50 -8.43
N LYS A 202 15.73 36.19 -8.42
CA LYS A 202 15.76 37.63 -8.65
C LYS A 202 15.18 37.97 -10.03
N TRP A 203 15.67 37.34 -11.10
CA TRP A 203 15.19 37.54 -12.46
C TRP A 203 13.69 37.28 -12.60
N LEU A 204 13.22 36.16 -12.03
CA LEU A 204 11.80 35.76 -12.09
C LEU A 204 10.90 36.76 -11.37
N PHE A 205 11.22 37.12 -10.13
CA PHE A 205 10.36 38.02 -9.33
C PHE A 205 10.41 39.47 -9.82
N ASP A 206 11.51 39.94 -10.40
CA ASP A 206 11.54 41.24 -11.06
C ASP A 206 10.52 41.32 -12.21
N ILE A 207 10.40 40.25 -13.01
CA ILE A 207 9.41 40.16 -14.09
C ILE A 207 7.97 40.01 -13.51
N LEU A 208 7.76 39.11 -12.58
CA LEU A 208 6.42 38.82 -12.04
C LEU A 208 5.81 39.99 -11.28
N PHE A 209 6.61 40.74 -10.51
CA PHE A 209 6.10 41.93 -9.83
C PHE A 209 5.81 43.09 -10.79
N GLN A 210 6.53 43.15 -11.93
CA GLN A 210 6.17 44.12 -12.97
C GLN A 210 4.88 43.70 -13.71
N LEU A 211 4.70 42.40 -13.97
CA LEU A 211 3.47 41.86 -14.57
C LEU A 211 2.24 42.05 -13.63
N GLU A 212 2.42 41.87 -12.32
CA GLU A 212 1.36 42.11 -11.34
C GLU A 212 0.79 43.55 -11.40
N LYS A 213 1.60 44.52 -11.77
CA LYS A 213 1.19 45.91 -11.96
C LYS A 213 0.48 46.18 -13.29
N GLN A 214 0.63 45.30 -14.28
CA GLN A 214 0.17 45.49 -15.64
C GLN A 214 -1.00 44.59 -16.01
N ILE A 215 -1.09 43.39 -15.43
CA ILE A 215 -2.17 42.42 -15.67
C ILE A 215 -3.31 42.65 -14.67
N ASP A 216 -4.43 43.13 -15.15
CA ASP A 216 -5.64 43.20 -14.33
C ASP A 216 -6.32 41.82 -14.24
N ILE A 217 -6.29 41.23 -13.03
CA ILE A 217 -6.88 39.92 -12.68
C ILE A 217 -8.22 40.05 -11.97
N SER A 218 -8.80 41.24 -11.87
CA SER A 218 -10.03 41.48 -11.11
C SER A 218 -11.23 40.67 -11.66
N SER A 219 -11.28 40.48 -12.98
CA SER A 219 -12.33 39.72 -13.67
C SER A 219 -12.04 38.23 -13.80
N TYR A 220 -10.86 37.75 -13.34
CA TYR A 220 -10.46 36.35 -13.45
C TYR A 220 -11.16 35.49 -12.39
N ASP A 221 -11.54 34.27 -12.79
CA ASP A 221 -11.98 33.26 -11.84
C ASP A 221 -10.83 32.74 -10.95
N ALA A 222 -11.13 31.82 -10.03
CA ALA A 222 -10.16 31.30 -9.08
C ALA A 222 -8.97 30.54 -9.76
N GLN A 223 -9.22 29.90 -10.91
CA GLN A 223 -8.17 29.19 -11.64
C GLN A 223 -7.38 30.15 -12.55
N GLU A 224 -8.04 31.08 -13.22
CA GLU A 224 -7.42 32.10 -14.05
C GLU A 224 -6.51 33.03 -13.23
N LYS A 225 -6.91 33.35 -11.96
CA LYS A 225 -6.08 34.15 -11.05
C LYS A 225 -4.69 33.56 -10.78
N ARG A 226 -4.47 32.28 -11.00
CA ARG A 226 -3.16 31.61 -10.85
C ARG A 226 -2.16 31.96 -11.96
N VAL A 227 -2.41 33.02 -12.72
CA VAL A 227 -1.67 33.46 -13.91
C VAL A 227 -0.16 33.54 -13.70
N PHE A 228 0.32 34.04 -12.55
CA PHE A 228 1.76 34.17 -12.30
C PHE A 228 2.43 32.81 -12.10
N GLY A 229 1.73 31.83 -11.49
CA GLY A 229 2.15 30.44 -11.44
C GLY A 229 2.26 29.82 -12.83
N TYR A 230 1.29 30.07 -13.72
CA TYR A 230 1.31 29.54 -15.09
C TYR A 230 2.41 30.20 -15.95
N LEU A 231 2.64 31.48 -15.80
CA LEU A 231 3.67 32.19 -16.54
C LEU A 231 5.08 31.75 -16.08
N SER A 232 5.28 31.58 -14.78
CA SER A 232 6.58 31.17 -14.21
C SER A 232 7.05 29.80 -14.74
N GLU A 233 6.14 28.84 -14.98
CA GLU A 233 6.51 27.57 -15.61
C GLU A 233 7.14 27.76 -17.00
N ARG A 234 6.71 28.77 -17.76
CA ARG A 234 7.26 29.10 -19.08
C ARG A 234 8.54 29.88 -18.94
N LEU A 235 8.59 30.80 -17.98
CA LEU A 235 9.74 31.61 -17.69
C LEU A 235 10.96 30.80 -17.24
N LEU A 236 10.76 29.70 -16.48
CA LEU A 236 11.86 28.78 -16.16
C LEU A 236 12.58 28.27 -17.43
N ASN A 237 11.84 27.93 -18.48
CA ASN A 237 12.41 27.43 -19.72
C ASN A 237 13.14 28.54 -20.48
N VAL A 238 12.62 29.79 -20.44
CA VAL A 238 13.25 30.95 -21.06
C VAL A 238 14.57 31.26 -20.39
N TRP A 239 14.57 31.32 -19.06
CA TRP A 239 15.78 31.55 -18.28
C TRP A 239 16.83 30.46 -18.51
N LEU A 240 16.42 29.19 -18.49
CA LEU A 240 17.30 28.05 -18.73
C LEU A 240 17.94 28.10 -20.15
N ASP A 241 17.13 28.36 -21.19
CA ASP A 241 17.61 28.41 -22.56
C ASP A 241 18.70 29.50 -22.72
N TYR A 242 18.47 30.66 -22.11
CA TYR A 242 19.45 31.72 -22.08
C TYR A 242 20.74 31.31 -21.34
N GLN A 243 20.62 30.76 -20.12
CA GLN A 243 21.79 30.34 -19.33
C GLN A 243 22.62 29.28 -20.05
N LEU A 244 21.96 28.31 -20.71
CA LEU A 244 22.66 27.28 -21.50
C LEU A 244 23.34 27.85 -22.77
N SER A 245 22.84 28.95 -23.29
CA SER A 245 23.50 29.64 -24.43
C SER A 245 24.77 30.35 -23.99
N GLU A 246 24.76 31.01 -22.83
CA GLU A 246 25.87 31.81 -22.31
C GLU A 246 26.92 30.93 -21.61
N ASN A 247 26.49 29.89 -20.87
CA ASN A 247 27.40 29.05 -20.10
C ASN A 247 27.36 27.58 -20.53
N LYS A 248 28.27 27.21 -21.44
CA LYS A 248 28.40 25.82 -21.93
C LYS A 248 28.93 24.83 -20.88
N LYS A 249 29.39 25.29 -19.72
CA LYS A 249 29.88 24.40 -18.63
C LYS A 249 28.82 24.09 -17.58
N LEU A 250 27.64 24.70 -17.71
CA LEU A 250 26.53 24.46 -16.80
C LEU A 250 26.07 22.97 -16.87
N ARG A 251 26.15 22.28 -15.74
CA ARG A 251 25.79 20.85 -15.64
C ARG A 251 24.35 20.74 -15.21
N VAL A 252 23.50 20.22 -16.10
CA VAL A 252 22.07 20.02 -15.85
C VAL A 252 21.76 18.53 -15.84
N ASN A 253 21.07 18.06 -14.79
CA ASN A 253 20.48 16.71 -14.71
C ASN A 253 18.98 16.79 -14.98
N TYR A 254 18.43 15.78 -15.66
CA TYR A 254 17.00 15.68 -15.91
C TYR A 254 16.49 14.38 -15.30
N LEU A 255 15.43 14.51 -14.47
CA LEU A 255 14.81 13.39 -13.76
C LEU A 255 13.33 13.26 -14.16
N ARG A 256 12.80 12.05 -14.04
CA ARG A 256 11.36 11.81 -14.23
C ARG A 256 10.56 12.48 -13.12
N ARG A 257 9.27 12.72 -13.40
CA ARG A 257 8.29 13.26 -12.43
C ARG A 257 7.32 12.20 -12.01
N VAL A 258 7.17 12.01 -10.71
CA VAL A 258 6.12 11.20 -10.10
C VAL A 258 4.91 12.08 -9.81
N PHE A 259 3.71 11.59 -10.14
CA PHE A 259 2.43 12.24 -9.84
C PHE A 259 1.55 11.30 -9.04
N VAL A 260 1.22 11.68 -7.80
CA VAL A 260 0.34 10.91 -6.92
C VAL A 260 -1.10 11.42 -7.06
N LYS A 261 -2.04 10.54 -7.41
CA LYS A 261 -3.46 10.91 -7.61
C LYS A 261 -4.16 11.19 -6.28
N ASN A 262 -4.08 10.26 -5.34
CA ASN A 262 -4.68 10.36 -4.01
C ASN A 262 -3.57 10.66 -2.99
N THR A 263 -3.66 11.82 -2.37
CA THR A 263 -2.63 12.34 -1.45
C THR A 263 -3.07 12.32 0.00
N GLU A 264 -4.11 11.59 0.34
CA GLU A 264 -4.61 11.46 1.71
C GLU A 264 -3.52 10.90 2.64
N SER A 265 -3.46 11.46 3.83
CA SER A 265 -2.57 10.94 4.88
C SER A 265 -3.06 9.55 5.30
N LYS A 266 -2.13 8.61 5.42
CA LYS A 266 -2.41 7.24 5.81
C LYS A 266 -1.79 6.93 7.16
N ASN A 267 -2.50 6.17 7.96
CA ASN A 267 -1.99 5.65 9.22
C ASN A 267 -1.34 4.26 8.96
N TRP A 268 -0.03 4.25 8.81
CA TRP A 268 0.75 3.01 8.61
C TRP A 268 1.42 2.47 9.86
N TYR A 269 1.50 3.27 10.92
CA TYR A 269 2.23 2.89 12.13
C TYR A 269 1.29 2.84 13.32
N SER A 270 1.44 1.84 14.17
CA SER A 270 0.71 1.77 15.42
C SER A 270 1.29 2.74 16.46
N ILE A 271 0.43 3.18 17.36
CA ILE A 271 0.80 4.00 18.53
C ILE A 271 0.48 3.21 19.79
N LYS A 272 1.48 3.02 20.66
CA LYS A 272 1.30 2.31 21.91
C LYS A 272 0.33 3.07 22.82
N PRO A 273 -0.75 2.45 23.33
CA PRO A 273 -1.70 3.11 24.21
C PRO A 273 -1.05 3.50 25.56
N GLU A 274 -1.46 4.64 26.08
CA GLU A 274 -1.08 5.09 27.42
C GLU A 274 -2.04 4.47 28.46
N THR A 275 -1.53 3.60 29.32
CA THR A 275 -2.30 2.93 30.37
C THR A 275 -1.38 2.52 31.53
N ASN A 276 -1.98 2.36 32.72
CA ASN A 276 -1.29 1.83 33.90
C ASN A 276 -1.30 0.29 33.99
N LYS A 277 -1.99 -0.39 33.06
CA LYS A 277 -2.04 -1.86 33.00
C LYS A 277 -0.93 -2.40 32.09
N GLU A 278 -0.54 -3.65 32.32
CA GLU A 278 0.31 -4.36 31.34
C GLU A 278 -0.47 -4.58 30.05
N ILE A 279 0.20 -4.36 28.92
CA ILE A 279 -0.43 -4.37 27.60
C ILE A 279 -0.21 -5.72 26.93
N VAL A 280 -1.29 -6.31 26.40
CA VAL A 280 -1.28 -7.44 25.50
C VAL A 280 -1.60 -6.93 24.09
N SER A 281 -0.57 -6.81 23.23
CA SER A 281 -0.71 -6.32 21.86
C SER A 281 -1.00 -7.47 20.91
N VAL A 282 -2.17 -7.43 20.25
CA VAL A 282 -2.62 -8.43 19.29
C VAL A 282 -2.77 -7.80 17.92
N VAL A 283 -2.13 -8.40 16.91
CA VAL A 283 -2.18 -7.95 15.52
C VAL A 283 -3.05 -8.90 14.71
N ILE A 284 -3.99 -8.35 13.94
CA ILE A 284 -4.93 -9.13 13.13
C ILE A 284 -5.02 -8.48 11.74
N ALA A 285 -4.83 -9.25 10.68
CA ALA A 285 -5.02 -8.78 9.30
C ALA A 285 -6.45 -9.08 8.84
N SER A 286 -7.12 -8.11 8.22
CA SER A 286 -8.49 -8.30 7.73
C SER A 286 -8.81 -7.39 6.54
N ASP A 287 -9.70 -7.84 5.67
CA ASP A 287 -10.41 -7.01 4.70
C ASP A 287 -11.90 -6.84 5.10
N ASN A 288 -12.62 -6.05 4.30
CA ASN A 288 -14.02 -5.75 4.61
C ASN A 288 -14.95 -6.97 4.63
N ASN A 289 -14.63 -8.05 3.89
CA ASN A 289 -15.45 -9.26 3.82
C ASN A 289 -15.34 -10.10 5.08
N TYR A 290 -14.19 -10.03 5.76
CA TYR A 290 -13.91 -10.79 6.97
C TYR A 290 -14.28 -10.06 8.27
N VAL A 291 -14.80 -8.84 8.21
CA VAL A 291 -15.20 -8.06 9.40
C VAL A 291 -16.14 -8.79 10.36
N PRO A 292 -17.17 -9.53 9.92
CA PRO A 292 -18.03 -10.29 10.84
C PRO A 292 -17.26 -11.34 11.66
N HIS A 293 -16.26 -11.97 11.05
CA HIS A 293 -15.42 -13.00 11.67
C HIS A 293 -14.40 -12.36 12.60
N LEU A 294 -13.78 -11.26 12.17
CA LEU A 294 -12.93 -10.40 12.99
C LEU A 294 -13.66 -9.93 14.26
N ALA A 295 -14.91 -9.50 14.15
CA ALA A 295 -15.71 -9.07 15.30
C ALA A 295 -15.93 -10.23 16.30
N SER A 296 -16.18 -11.44 15.81
CA SER A 296 -16.33 -12.64 16.65
C SER A 296 -15.03 -12.98 17.37
N LEU A 297 -13.88 -12.87 16.68
CA LEU A 297 -12.57 -13.04 17.28
C LEU A 297 -12.30 -11.98 18.35
N ILE A 298 -12.51 -10.70 18.06
CA ILE A 298 -12.29 -9.60 19.01
C ILE A 298 -13.09 -9.82 20.29
N LEU A 299 -14.37 -10.16 20.19
CA LEU A 299 -15.20 -10.47 21.37
C LEU A 299 -14.67 -11.67 22.15
N SER A 300 -14.21 -12.70 21.46
CA SER A 300 -13.65 -13.89 22.12
C SER A 300 -12.36 -13.56 22.87
N ILE A 301 -11.53 -12.65 22.35
CA ILE A 301 -10.34 -12.16 23.06
C ILE A 301 -10.74 -11.36 24.30
N ILE A 302 -11.65 -10.39 24.15
CA ILE A 302 -12.12 -9.52 25.23
C ILE A 302 -12.72 -10.33 26.40
N GLU A 303 -13.57 -11.33 26.09
CA GLU A 303 -14.25 -12.11 27.12
C GLU A 303 -13.32 -13.10 27.88
N ASN A 304 -12.17 -13.44 27.32
CA ASN A 304 -11.25 -14.41 27.91
C ASN A 304 -9.94 -13.82 28.43
N LEU A 305 -9.64 -12.54 28.14
CA LEU A 305 -8.46 -11.87 28.68
C LEU A 305 -8.68 -11.49 30.15
N ASP A 306 -7.68 -11.74 31.00
CA ASP A 306 -7.72 -11.36 32.43
C ASP A 306 -7.78 -9.82 32.58
N ASP A 307 -8.69 -9.34 33.42
CA ASP A 307 -9.01 -7.89 33.63
C ASP A 307 -7.81 -7.03 34.09
N LYS A 308 -6.73 -7.66 34.57
CA LYS A 308 -5.52 -6.93 34.94
C LYS A 308 -4.74 -6.42 33.76
N PHE A 309 -4.99 -6.93 32.54
CA PHE A 309 -4.32 -6.50 31.32
C PHE A 309 -5.14 -5.50 30.52
N TYR A 310 -4.44 -4.73 29.70
CA TYR A 310 -5.03 -3.86 28.70
C TYR A 310 -4.86 -4.48 27.31
N LEU A 311 -5.92 -4.60 26.53
CA LEU A 311 -5.90 -5.16 25.19
C LEU A 311 -5.57 -4.08 24.17
N ASP A 312 -4.50 -4.23 23.43
CA ASP A 312 -4.12 -3.35 22.32
C ASP A 312 -4.29 -4.10 21.00
N LEU A 313 -5.39 -3.81 20.30
CA LEU A 313 -5.72 -4.41 19.01
C LEU A 313 -5.16 -3.56 17.87
N ILE A 314 -4.34 -4.14 17.02
CA ILE A 314 -3.76 -3.52 15.83
C ILE A 314 -4.30 -4.25 14.61
N ILE A 315 -5.22 -3.60 13.88
CA ILE A 315 -5.83 -4.18 12.67
C ILE A 315 -5.05 -3.74 11.45
N LEU A 316 -4.46 -4.71 10.75
CA LEU A 316 -3.83 -4.52 9.45
C LEU A 316 -4.94 -4.47 8.39
N ASP A 317 -5.33 -3.24 8.04
CA ASP A 317 -6.56 -2.93 7.29
C ASP A 317 -6.34 -3.06 5.77
N GLY A 318 -6.91 -4.10 5.18
CA GLY A 318 -6.94 -4.37 3.75
C GLY A 318 -8.07 -3.66 2.98
N GLY A 319 -8.71 -2.65 3.58
CA GLY A 319 -9.79 -1.86 2.98
C GLY A 319 -11.15 -2.04 3.65
N ILE A 320 -11.16 -2.07 4.97
CA ILE A 320 -12.37 -2.06 5.80
C ILE A 320 -13.10 -0.72 5.61
N SER A 321 -14.41 -0.74 5.50
CA SER A 321 -15.22 0.47 5.34
C SER A 321 -15.25 1.30 6.64
N ILE A 322 -15.42 2.62 6.52
CA ILE A 322 -15.57 3.52 7.68
C ILE A 322 -16.74 3.10 8.58
N TYR A 323 -17.83 2.62 7.99
CA TYR A 323 -18.96 2.07 8.75
C TYR A 323 -18.51 0.91 9.65
N ASN A 324 -17.78 -0.04 9.09
CA ASN A 324 -17.27 -1.21 9.82
C ASN A 324 -16.19 -0.82 10.84
N HIS A 325 -15.32 0.17 10.57
CA HIS A 325 -14.41 0.74 11.57
C HIS A 325 -15.17 1.23 12.80
N ASN A 326 -16.20 2.07 12.60
CA ASN A 326 -17.00 2.63 13.70
C ASN A 326 -17.72 1.53 14.50
N MET A 327 -18.20 0.48 13.85
CA MET A 327 -18.87 -0.64 14.50
C MET A 327 -17.89 -1.50 15.31
N LEU A 328 -16.66 -1.76 14.80
CA LEU A 328 -15.62 -2.45 15.54
C LEU A 328 -15.11 -1.63 16.74
N GLN A 329 -14.96 -0.31 16.59
CA GLN A 329 -14.65 0.58 17.71
C GLN A 329 -15.75 0.58 18.77
N ALA A 330 -17.02 0.58 18.35
CA ALA A 330 -18.15 0.50 19.28
C ALA A 330 -18.17 -0.81 20.07
N LEU A 331 -17.73 -1.92 19.46
CA LEU A 331 -17.61 -3.22 20.13
C LEU A 331 -16.61 -3.20 21.29
N CYS A 332 -15.51 -2.43 21.14
CA CYS A 332 -14.43 -2.33 22.14
C CYS A 332 -14.68 -1.28 23.23
N ARG A 333 -15.63 -0.35 23.02
CA ARG A 333 -15.77 0.91 23.81
C ARG A 333 -15.90 0.73 25.32
N ASN A 334 -16.51 -0.36 25.77
CA ASN A 334 -16.82 -0.58 27.18
C ASN A 334 -15.81 -1.49 27.90
N PHE A 335 -14.69 -1.80 27.24
CA PHE A 335 -13.66 -2.68 27.75
C PHE A 335 -12.31 -1.94 27.85
N ASP A 336 -11.40 -2.47 28.64
CA ASP A 336 -10.03 -2.00 28.71
C ASP A 336 -9.25 -2.40 27.44
N ALA A 337 -9.67 -1.84 26.33
CA ALA A 337 -9.17 -2.19 25.00
C ALA A 337 -9.02 -0.95 24.11
N ASN A 338 -7.96 -0.92 23.34
CA ASN A 338 -7.73 -0.01 22.22
C ASN A 338 -7.83 -0.76 20.90
N ILE A 339 -8.36 -0.13 19.87
CA ILE A 339 -8.35 -0.67 18.51
C ILE A 339 -7.84 0.37 17.53
N GLN A 340 -6.79 0.03 16.79
CA GLN A 340 -6.15 0.86 15.77
C GLN A 340 -6.26 0.17 14.42
N PHE A 341 -6.41 0.98 13.36
CA PHE A 341 -6.46 0.49 11.98
C PHE A 341 -5.28 1.07 11.22
N LEU A 342 -4.42 0.20 10.66
CA LEU A 342 -3.32 0.58 9.80
C LEU A 342 -3.74 0.39 8.33
N ASP A 343 -3.88 1.47 7.57
CA ASP A 343 -4.33 1.41 6.17
C ASP A 343 -3.26 0.82 5.25
N LEU A 344 -3.43 -0.46 4.92
CA LEU A 344 -2.54 -1.22 4.05
C LEU A 344 -3.22 -1.62 2.72
N LYS A 345 -4.40 -1.06 2.42
CA LYS A 345 -5.19 -1.38 1.23
C LYS A 345 -4.41 -1.28 -0.08
N SER A 346 -3.49 -0.33 -0.19
CA SER A 346 -2.65 -0.14 -1.39
C SER A 346 -1.34 -0.91 -1.38
N GLU A 347 -1.00 -1.55 -0.25
CA GLU A 347 0.22 -2.34 -0.14
C GLU A 347 0.09 -3.66 -0.90
N PHE A 348 1.21 -4.18 -1.37
CA PHE A 348 1.28 -5.46 -2.09
C PHE A 348 0.35 -5.58 -3.32
N ASN A 349 -0.01 -4.46 -3.96
CA ASN A 349 -0.87 -4.49 -5.15
C ASN A 349 -0.26 -5.27 -6.31
N ASN A 350 1.05 -5.37 -6.36
CA ASN A 350 1.81 -6.10 -7.38
C ASN A 350 1.88 -7.62 -7.12
N LEU A 351 1.46 -8.08 -5.92
CA LEU A 351 1.44 -9.51 -5.60
C LEU A 351 0.11 -10.14 -6.00
N SER A 352 0.20 -11.33 -6.59
CA SER A 352 -0.98 -12.15 -6.89
C SER A 352 -1.27 -13.10 -5.73
N VAL A 353 -2.55 -13.27 -5.44
CA VAL A 353 -3.05 -14.29 -4.52
C VAL A 353 -3.79 -15.38 -5.32
N HIS A 354 -3.86 -16.58 -4.76
CA HIS A 354 -4.60 -17.69 -5.34
C HIS A 354 -5.45 -18.40 -4.26
N MET A 355 -6.28 -19.35 -4.68
CA MET A 355 -7.23 -20.03 -3.79
C MET A 355 -8.19 -19.02 -3.13
N HIS A 356 -8.34 -19.08 -1.82
CA HIS A 356 -9.23 -18.23 -1.00
C HIS A 356 -8.48 -17.15 -0.20
N PHE A 357 -7.18 -16.98 -0.47
CA PHE A 357 -6.37 -15.99 0.25
C PHE A 357 -6.66 -14.56 -0.21
N SER A 358 -6.55 -13.61 0.70
CA SER A 358 -6.53 -12.17 0.40
C SER A 358 -5.12 -11.61 0.54
N LYS A 359 -4.87 -10.41 0.02
CA LYS A 359 -3.56 -9.74 0.16
C LYS A 359 -3.21 -9.43 1.62
N ALA A 360 -4.20 -9.40 2.49
CA ALA A 360 -4.00 -9.16 3.93
C ALA A 360 -3.07 -10.21 4.59
N THR A 361 -2.96 -11.40 4.00
CA THR A 361 -2.02 -12.43 4.47
C THR A 361 -0.56 -11.97 4.43
N PHE A 362 -0.19 -11.08 3.50
CA PHE A 362 1.20 -10.62 3.35
C PHE A 362 1.60 -9.56 4.38
N TYR A 363 0.65 -8.88 5.01
CA TYR A 363 0.95 -7.77 5.92
C TYR A 363 1.78 -8.21 7.13
N ARG A 364 1.65 -9.48 7.56
CA ARG A 364 2.44 -10.04 8.67
C ARG A 364 3.95 -10.13 8.38
N LEU A 365 4.37 -10.06 7.11
CA LEU A 365 5.78 -10.12 6.71
C LEU A 365 6.57 -8.85 7.02
N ILE A 366 5.87 -7.73 7.28
CA ILE A 366 6.47 -6.40 7.52
C ILE A 366 6.10 -5.83 8.90
N LEU A 367 5.79 -6.70 9.87
CA LEU A 367 5.36 -6.28 11.21
C LEU A 367 6.39 -5.44 11.96
N ASP A 368 7.67 -5.69 11.76
CA ASP A 368 8.79 -4.92 12.31
C ASP A 368 8.77 -3.45 11.88
N ARG A 369 8.19 -3.15 10.71
CA ARG A 369 8.02 -1.80 10.17
C ARG A 369 6.71 -1.15 10.60
N LEU A 370 5.64 -1.93 10.74
CA LEU A 370 4.31 -1.44 11.09
C LEU A 370 4.14 -1.16 12.58
N VAL A 371 4.83 -1.93 13.42
CA VAL A 371 4.74 -1.89 14.88
C VAL A 371 6.11 -1.57 15.45
N THR A 372 6.48 -0.28 15.43
CA THR A 372 7.84 0.17 15.75
C THR A 372 8.08 0.41 17.24
N ASP A 373 7.03 0.59 18.03
CA ASP A 373 7.06 1.01 19.44
C ASP A 373 6.68 -0.11 20.45
N ARG A 374 6.65 -1.37 20.01
CA ARG A 374 6.49 -2.58 20.84
C ARG A 374 7.67 -3.53 20.62
N ASP A 375 7.98 -4.30 21.67
CA ASP A 375 9.03 -5.31 21.61
C ASP A 375 8.51 -6.67 21.18
N ARG A 376 7.20 -6.92 21.36
CA ARG A 376 6.54 -8.15 20.94
C ARG A 376 5.08 -7.93 20.57
N VAL A 377 4.55 -8.79 19.72
CA VAL A 377 3.14 -8.86 19.37
C VAL A 377 2.70 -10.30 19.17
N LEU A 378 1.42 -10.55 19.42
CA LEU A 378 0.77 -11.81 19.08
C LEU A 378 -0.04 -11.59 17.78
N TYR A 379 0.39 -12.22 16.68
CA TYR A 379 -0.37 -12.23 15.44
C TYR A 379 -1.38 -13.37 15.47
N ILE A 380 -2.63 -13.08 15.10
CA ILE A 380 -3.72 -14.07 15.03
C ILE A 380 -4.51 -13.87 13.74
N ASP A 381 -4.75 -14.94 12.98
CA ASP A 381 -5.62 -14.90 11.79
C ASP A 381 -7.07 -14.61 12.18
N CYS A 382 -7.76 -13.79 11.35
CA CYS A 382 -9.12 -13.30 11.65
C CYS A 382 -10.23 -14.39 11.62
N ASP A 383 -9.91 -15.58 11.18
CA ASP A 383 -10.79 -16.76 11.16
C ASP A 383 -10.54 -17.71 12.34
N THR A 384 -10.29 -17.14 13.51
CA THR A 384 -10.07 -17.88 14.76
C THR A 384 -11.06 -17.47 15.86
N ILE A 385 -11.15 -18.29 16.90
CA ILE A 385 -11.87 -17.99 18.16
C ILE A 385 -10.95 -18.32 19.32
N VAL A 386 -10.86 -17.40 20.29
CA VAL A 386 -10.06 -17.53 21.51
C VAL A 386 -10.93 -18.00 22.67
N ASN A 387 -10.47 -19.05 23.38
CA ASN A 387 -11.17 -19.63 24.53
C ASN A 387 -10.32 -19.60 25.81
N GLN A 388 -9.16 -18.97 25.78
CA GLN A 388 -8.25 -18.91 26.92
C GLN A 388 -7.61 -17.54 27.00
N ASP A 389 -7.18 -17.15 28.20
CA ASP A 389 -6.45 -15.91 28.43
C ASP A 389 -5.15 -15.85 27.61
N LEU A 390 -5.12 -14.91 26.64
CA LEU A 390 -3.99 -14.70 25.70
C LEU A 390 -2.73 -14.22 26.42
N SER A 391 -2.82 -13.64 27.61
CA SER A 391 -1.63 -13.18 28.35
C SER A 391 -0.66 -14.34 28.61
N LYS A 392 -1.18 -15.56 28.80
CA LYS A 392 -0.36 -16.76 28.99
C LYS A 392 0.53 -17.10 27.79
N LEU A 393 0.05 -16.83 26.59
CA LEU A 393 0.84 -16.96 25.36
C LEU A 393 1.72 -15.73 25.14
N PHE A 394 1.17 -14.52 25.32
CA PHE A 394 1.85 -13.27 25.05
C PHE A 394 3.13 -13.10 25.88
N PHE A 395 3.10 -13.44 27.17
CA PHE A 395 4.26 -13.36 28.07
C PHE A 395 5.14 -14.61 28.09
N MET A 396 4.88 -15.59 27.22
CA MET A 396 5.71 -16.79 27.14
C MET A 396 7.15 -16.44 26.77
N ASP A 397 8.10 -17.06 27.46
CA ASP A 397 9.52 -16.96 27.11
C ASP A 397 9.78 -17.71 25.79
N LEU A 398 10.33 -17.01 24.81
CA LEU A 398 10.72 -17.58 23.52
C LEU A 398 12.10 -18.26 23.54
N GLU A 399 12.76 -18.36 24.69
CA GLU A 399 14.08 -19.02 24.85
C GLU A 399 15.13 -18.53 23.85
N GLY A 400 15.11 -17.21 23.61
CA GLY A 400 16.03 -16.60 22.66
C GLY A 400 15.64 -16.77 21.19
N LYS A 401 14.46 -17.34 20.84
CA LYS A 401 13.97 -17.44 19.47
C LYS A 401 13.24 -16.17 19.04
N ALA A 402 13.15 -15.95 17.71
CA ALA A 402 12.46 -14.79 17.15
C ALA A 402 10.95 -14.97 17.13
N ILE A 403 10.47 -16.19 17.02
CA ILE A 403 9.03 -16.50 16.97
C ILE A 403 8.66 -17.70 17.82
N GLY A 404 7.37 -17.72 18.25
CA GLY A 404 6.70 -18.90 18.82
C GLY A 404 5.48 -19.26 17.98
N ALA A 405 5.39 -20.50 17.50
CA ALA A 405 4.25 -20.96 16.70
C ALA A 405 4.02 -22.48 16.89
N VAL A 406 2.83 -22.93 16.46
CA VAL A 406 2.44 -24.34 16.54
C VAL A 406 2.99 -25.11 15.33
N PHE A 407 3.39 -26.35 15.54
CA PHE A 407 3.80 -27.27 14.49
C PHE A 407 2.66 -27.52 13.50
N ASP A 408 2.94 -27.52 12.19
CA ASP A 408 1.91 -27.76 11.16
C ASP A 408 1.75 -29.26 10.90
N TYR A 409 0.81 -29.87 11.62
CA TYR A 409 0.48 -31.30 11.46
C TYR A 409 -0.15 -31.60 10.10
N ILE A 410 -0.84 -30.63 9.47
CA ILE A 410 -1.46 -30.80 8.15
C ILE A 410 -0.39 -30.91 7.07
N MET A 411 0.59 -29.99 7.07
CA MET A 411 1.68 -30.06 6.11
C MET A 411 2.54 -31.31 6.34
N HIS A 412 2.72 -31.73 7.61
CA HIS A 412 3.43 -32.97 7.91
C HIS A 412 2.67 -34.17 7.32
N HIS A 413 1.35 -34.26 7.51
CA HIS A 413 0.51 -35.28 6.86
C HIS A 413 0.64 -35.23 5.33
N PHE A 414 0.60 -34.05 4.70
CA PHE A 414 0.77 -33.90 3.26
C PHE A 414 2.11 -34.47 2.77
N CYS A 415 3.18 -34.21 3.52
CA CYS A 415 4.50 -34.76 3.21
C CYS A 415 4.53 -36.29 3.30
N GLN A 416 3.90 -36.89 4.30
CA GLN A 416 3.83 -38.33 4.49
C GLN A 416 2.93 -39.02 3.45
N ALA A 417 1.78 -38.41 3.15
CA ALA A 417 0.82 -38.92 2.16
C ALA A 417 1.26 -38.66 0.70
N GLY A 418 2.29 -37.84 0.49
CA GLY A 418 2.78 -37.47 -0.84
C GLY A 418 1.79 -36.62 -1.63
N ILE A 419 0.98 -35.79 -0.93
CA ILE A 419 0.03 -34.87 -1.57
C ILE A 419 0.80 -33.90 -2.46
N PRO A 420 0.39 -33.67 -3.74
CA PRO A 420 1.07 -32.74 -4.62
C PRO A 420 0.70 -31.28 -4.33
N SER A 421 1.62 -30.37 -4.60
CA SER A 421 1.34 -28.94 -4.64
C SER A 421 0.34 -28.58 -5.75
N ILE A 422 -0.13 -27.34 -5.76
CA ILE A 422 -1.03 -26.85 -6.83
C ILE A 422 -0.38 -26.93 -8.21
N SER A 423 -1.20 -27.07 -9.24
CA SER A 423 -0.76 -27.20 -10.65
C SER A 423 0.11 -26.04 -11.11
N ASP A 424 -0.16 -24.84 -10.64
CA ASP A 424 0.58 -23.60 -10.96
C ASP A 424 2.06 -23.64 -10.55
N ILE A 425 2.40 -24.55 -9.60
CA ILE A 425 3.78 -24.76 -9.10
C ILE A 425 4.37 -26.06 -9.66
N GLY A 426 3.60 -26.82 -10.47
CA GLY A 426 4.05 -28.02 -11.14
C GLY A 426 3.65 -29.32 -10.45
N SER A 427 2.69 -29.32 -9.52
CA SER A 427 2.20 -30.52 -8.81
C SER A 427 3.33 -31.35 -8.17
N ILE A 428 4.30 -30.68 -7.56
CA ILE A 428 5.44 -31.29 -6.88
C ILE A 428 4.97 -31.94 -5.58
N LYS A 429 5.45 -33.13 -5.23
CA LYS A 429 5.13 -33.78 -3.94
C LYS A 429 5.53 -32.89 -2.77
N SER A 430 4.69 -32.80 -1.74
CA SER A 430 4.83 -31.84 -0.63
C SER A 430 6.22 -31.85 0.02
N LYS A 431 6.81 -33.02 0.25
CA LYS A 431 8.15 -33.10 0.86
C LYS A 431 9.21 -32.49 -0.08
N GLU A 432 9.23 -32.87 -1.35
CA GLU A 432 10.13 -32.33 -2.38
C GLU A 432 9.88 -30.82 -2.57
N TYR A 433 8.60 -30.42 -2.55
CA TYR A 433 8.22 -29.00 -2.59
C TYR A 433 8.86 -28.21 -1.43
N LEU A 434 8.76 -28.70 -0.20
CA LEU A 434 9.35 -28.02 0.96
C LEU A 434 10.89 -28.05 0.92
N GLU A 435 11.49 -29.19 0.60
CA GLU A 435 12.95 -29.36 0.62
C GLU A 435 13.64 -28.57 -0.49
N ASP A 436 13.20 -28.71 -1.75
CA ASP A 436 13.92 -28.19 -2.90
C ASP A 436 13.32 -26.88 -3.43
N TYR A 437 11.98 -26.73 -3.44
CA TYR A 437 11.35 -25.54 -3.97
C TYR A 437 11.30 -24.40 -2.93
N VAL A 438 10.85 -24.66 -1.71
CA VAL A 438 10.85 -23.66 -0.63
C VAL A 438 12.26 -23.42 -0.07
N GLY A 439 13.10 -24.48 -0.07
CA GLY A 439 14.47 -24.43 0.43
C GLY A 439 14.61 -24.89 1.88
N LEU A 440 13.72 -25.77 2.34
CA LEU A 440 13.71 -26.35 3.70
C LEU A 440 14.43 -27.69 3.76
N LYS A 441 15.49 -27.89 2.98
CA LYS A 441 16.26 -29.13 2.99
C LYS A 441 16.70 -29.53 4.39
N ASN A 442 16.35 -30.75 4.82
CA ASN A 442 16.55 -31.27 6.18
C ASN A 442 15.81 -30.49 7.31
N ARG A 443 14.82 -29.66 6.97
CA ARG A 443 14.04 -28.85 7.91
C ARG A 443 12.54 -28.89 7.68
N TRP A 444 12.05 -29.63 6.68
CA TRP A 444 10.63 -29.76 6.38
C TRP A 444 9.81 -30.23 7.59
N ASN A 445 10.40 -31.03 8.46
CA ASN A 445 9.82 -31.51 9.71
C ASN A 445 9.80 -30.48 10.86
N LYS A 446 10.18 -29.22 10.58
CA LYS A 446 10.06 -28.06 11.46
C LYS A 446 9.10 -27.02 10.89
N TYR A 447 8.27 -27.42 9.93
CA TYR A 447 7.29 -26.52 9.33
C TYR A 447 6.21 -26.18 10.34
N PHE A 448 5.90 -24.88 10.50
CA PHE A 448 4.93 -24.36 11.45
C PHE A 448 3.76 -23.69 10.75
N GLN A 449 2.62 -23.65 11.44
CA GLN A 449 1.39 -23.02 11.00
C GLN A 449 1.42 -21.52 11.33
N ALA A 450 1.11 -20.66 10.36
CA ALA A 450 1.29 -19.22 10.48
C ALA A 450 0.07 -18.45 11.05
N GLY A 451 -1.03 -19.10 11.36
CA GLY A 451 -2.25 -18.42 11.81
C GLY A 451 -2.22 -17.89 13.24
N VAL A 452 -1.30 -18.39 14.08
CA VAL A 452 -1.03 -17.86 15.42
C VAL A 452 0.48 -17.85 15.65
N ILE A 453 1.04 -16.65 15.78
CA ILE A 453 2.49 -16.45 15.95
C ILE A 453 2.76 -15.40 17.01
N LEU A 454 3.53 -15.74 18.02
CA LEU A 454 4.14 -14.77 18.93
C LEU A 454 5.45 -14.28 18.31
N PHE A 455 5.55 -12.99 18.01
CA PHE A 455 6.75 -12.37 17.45
C PHE A 455 7.53 -11.58 18.50
N ASP A 456 8.84 -11.76 18.52
CA ASP A 456 9.81 -10.85 19.15
C ASP A 456 10.21 -9.80 18.09
N LEU A 457 9.57 -8.64 18.14
CA LEU A 457 9.78 -7.59 17.13
C LEU A 457 11.16 -6.95 17.23
N GLU A 458 11.78 -6.93 18.40
CA GLU A 458 13.14 -6.43 18.56
C GLU A 458 14.12 -7.30 17.75
N LYS A 459 13.95 -8.64 17.82
CA LYS A 459 14.73 -9.56 16.99
C LYS A 459 14.41 -9.48 15.53
N LEU A 460 13.12 -9.32 15.15
CA LEU A 460 12.74 -9.12 13.75
C LEU A 460 13.45 -7.91 13.17
N ARG A 461 13.43 -6.77 13.85
CA ARG A 461 14.14 -5.54 13.42
C ARG A 461 15.65 -5.76 13.27
N ARG A 462 16.28 -6.54 14.17
CA ARG A 462 17.72 -6.87 14.05
C ARG A 462 18.02 -7.81 12.88
N LEU A 463 17.09 -8.70 12.52
CA LEU A 463 17.25 -9.64 11.42
C LEU A 463 17.02 -8.97 10.05
N ASP A 464 16.24 -7.89 10.01
CA ASP A 464 15.93 -7.08 8.82
C ASP A 464 15.56 -7.91 7.58
N LEU A 465 14.58 -8.81 7.77
CA LEU A 465 14.20 -9.80 6.74
C LEU A 465 12.99 -9.37 5.90
N SER A 466 12.31 -8.28 6.23
CA SER A 466 11.05 -7.89 5.60
C SER A 466 11.17 -7.74 4.09
N ASP A 467 12.17 -7.02 3.59
CA ASP A 467 12.37 -6.85 2.13
C ASP A 467 12.74 -8.13 1.44
N VAL A 468 13.57 -8.95 2.09
CA VAL A 468 13.99 -10.25 1.54
C VAL A 468 12.79 -11.20 1.44
N MET A 469 11.88 -11.19 2.42
CA MET A 469 10.66 -12.00 2.40
C MET A 469 9.69 -11.54 1.31
N VAL A 470 9.44 -10.24 1.20
CA VAL A 470 8.58 -9.66 0.15
C VAL A 470 9.16 -9.94 -1.24
N LYS A 471 10.47 -9.73 -1.42
CA LYS A 471 11.15 -10.03 -2.68
C LYS A 471 11.00 -11.49 -3.09
N ALA A 472 11.12 -12.43 -2.15
CA ALA A 472 10.95 -13.86 -2.44
C ALA A 472 9.54 -14.19 -2.97
N LEU A 473 8.48 -13.50 -2.49
CA LEU A 473 7.12 -13.64 -3.02
C LEU A 473 6.94 -13.04 -4.42
N ILE A 474 7.70 -12.00 -4.77
CA ILE A 474 7.67 -11.40 -6.11
C ILE A 474 8.37 -12.33 -7.12
N GLU A 475 9.47 -12.95 -6.73
CA GLU A 475 10.31 -13.76 -7.62
C GLU A 475 9.68 -15.07 -8.03
N LYS A 476 8.85 -15.69 -7.16
CA LYS A 476 8.17 -16.95 -7.49
C LYS A 476 6.89 -17.19 -6.70
N LYS A 477 6.01 -18.04 -7.22
CA LYS A 477 4.77 -18.46 -6.56
C LYS A 477 5.07 -19.49 -5.47
N TYR A 478 4.33 -19.40 -4.34
CA TYR A 478 4.39 -20.36 -3.25
C TYR A 478 3.00 -20.95 -3.00
N TRP A 479 2.91 -22.22 -2.58
CA TRP A 479 1.64 -22.92 -2.35
C TRP A 479 0.87 -22.31 -1.18
N PHE A 480 1.53 -22.12 -0.04
CA PHE A 480 0.95 -21.49 1.15
C PHE A 480 1.47 -20.04 1.36
N LEU A 481 1.80 -19.35 0.25
CA LEU A 481 2.13 -17.93 0.20
C LEU A 481 3.13 -17.51 1.30
N ASP A 482 2.68 -16.63 2.20
CA ASP A 482 3.48 -16.09 3.30
C ASP A 482 3.88 -17.14 4.35
N GLN A 483 3.07 -18.19 4.57
CA GLN A 483 3.43 -19.27 5.48
C GLN A 483 4.69 -20.01 5.01
N ASP A 484 4.84 -20.28 3.71
CA ASP A 484 6.05 -20.87 3.15
C ASP A 484 7.27 -19.97 3.33
N ILE A 485 7.08 -18.67 3.13
CA ILE A 485 8.14 -17.66 3.33
C ILE A 485 8.56 -17.57 4.80
N LEU A 486 7.61 -17.48 5.72
CA LEU A 486 7.92 -17.46 7.16
C LEU A 486 8.70 -18.72 7.57
N ASN A 487 8.27 -19.88 7.09
CA ASN A 487 8.97 -21.13 7.35
C ASN A 487 10.39 -21.15 6.76
N LYS A 488 10.57 -20.62 5.55
CA LYS A 488 11.88 -20.52 4.89
C LYS A 488 12.89 -19.77 5.76
N TYR A 489 12.49 -18.66 6.35
CA TYR A 489 13.39 -17.77 7.09
C TYR A 489 13.46 -18.06 8.60
N PHE A 490 12.37 -18.56 9.22
CA PHE A 490 12.29 -18.73 10.68
C PHE A 490 12.35 -20.18 11.18
N SER A 491 12.37 -21.22 10.34
CA SER A 491 12.38 -22.62 10.80
C SER A 491 13.55 -23.02 11.71
N ASN A 492 14.64 -22.24 11.75
CA ASN A 492 15.73 -22.42 12.70
C ASN A 492 15.65 -21.47 13.92
N ASN A 493 14.74 -20.50 13.89
CA ASN A 493 14.61 -19.44 14.89
C ASN A 493 13.21 -19.42 15.51
N ILE A 494 12.67 -20.60 15.74
CA ILE A 494 11.31 -20.84 16.28
C ILE A 494 11.36 -21.61 17.58
N LYS A 495 10.49 -21.23 18.53
CA LYS A 495 10.04 -22.07 19.64
C LYS A 495 8.71 -22.68 19.29
N PHE A 496 8.59 -24.00 19.28
CA PHE A 496 7.30 -24.67 19.15
C PHE A 496 6.53 -24.54 20.45
N ILE A 497 5.26 -24.14 20.31
CA ILE A 497 4.33 -23.97 21.42
C ILE A 497 3.25 -25.07 21.39
N SER A 498 2.51 -25.25 22.49
CA SER A 498 1.46 -26.26 22.58
C SER A 498 0.44 -26.14 21.44
N PRO A 499 0.02 -27.25 20.83
CA PRO A 499 -1.00 -27.25 19.76
C PRO A 499 -2.34 -26.68 20.22
N LYS A 500 -2.63 -26.59 21.52
CA LYS A 500 -3.82 -25.91 22.07
C LYS A 500 -3.94 -24.46 21.62
N TRP A 501 -2.83 -23.77 21.32
CA TRP A 501 -2.78 -22.38 20.88
C TRP A 501 -3.12 -22.18 19.40
N ASN A 502 -3.32 -23.26 18.63
CA ASN A 502 -3.75 -23.15 17.22
C ASN A 502 -4.39 -24.48 16.77
N VAL A 503 -5.56 -24.78 17.29
CA VAL A 503 -6.30 -26.01 16.99
C VAL A 503 -7.03 -25.83 15.67
N VAL A 504 -6.45 -26.33 14.59
CA VAL A 504 -7.12 -26.31 13.27
C VAL A 504 -8.27 -27.31 13.26
N ASN A 505 -9.44 -26.88 12.80
CA ASN A 505 -10.69 -27.66 12.79
C ASN A 505 -10.79 -28.69 11.64
N CYS A 506 -9.69 -29.33 11.29
CA CYS A 506 -9.62 -30.39 10.27
C CYS A 506 -10.16 -31.74 10.80
N GLY A 507 -10.41 -32.66 9.87
CA GLY A 507 -10.82 -34.03 10.17
C GLY A 507 -9.69 -34.92 10.75
N ASP A 508 -9.98 -36.20 10.90
CA ASP A 508 -9.04 -37.17 11.51
C ASP A 508 -8.09 -37.79 10.44
N GLU A 509 -8.28 -37.48 9.18
CA GLU A 509 -7.41 -37.84 8.08
C GLU A 509 -5.96 -37.38 8.28
N ILE A 510 -5.74 -36.28 9.01
CA ILE A 510 -4.41 -35.77 9.35
C ILE A 510 -3.60 -36.69 10.24
N PHE A 511 -4.23 -37.65 10.94
CA PHE A 511 -3.54 -38.60 11.80
C PHE A 511 -2.69 -39.61 11.02
N ASN A 512 -2.96 -39.73 9.73
CA ASN A 512 -2.21 -40.61 8.86
C ASN A 512 -0.76 -40.11 8.71
N GLY A 513 0.20 -40.90 9.20
CA GLY A 513 1.63 -40.57 9.16
C GLY A 513 2.16 -39.81 10.38
N LEU A 514 1.32 -39.53 11.39
CA LEU A 514 1.75 -38.99 12.67
C LEU A 514 2.16 -40.09 13.64
N SER A 515 3.05 -39.77 14.59
CA SER A 515 3.39 -40.64 15.72
C SER A 515 2.24 -40.70 16.74
N HIS A 516 2.25 -41.74 17.59
CA HIS A 516 1.26 -41.88 18.68
C HIS A 516 1.25 -40.66 19.60
N ASP A 517 2.43 -40.11 19.92
CA ASP A 517 2.56 -38.93 20.79
C ASP A 517 1.95 -37.69 20.13
N GLN A 518 2.20 -37.46 18.83
CA GLN A 518 1.62 -36.36 18.07
C GLN A 518 0.08 -36.46 17.99
N ILE A 519 -0.45 -37.67 17.77
CA ILE A 519 -1.91 -37.90 17.76
C ILE A 519 -2.48 -37.56 19.14
N SER A 520 -1.88 -38.06 20.23
CA SER A 520 -2.33 -37.77 21.59
C SER A 520 -2.31 -36.27 21.90
N GLU A 521 -1.26 -35.54 21.48
CA GLU A 521 -1.17 -34.07 21.64
C GLU A 521 -2.31 -33.34 20.91
N ILE A 522 -2.63 -33.76 19.68
CA ILE A 522 -3.74 -33.15 18.91
C ILE A 522 -5.10 -33.48 19.55
N GLU A 523 -5.29 -34.71 19.99
CA GLU A 523 -6.55 -35.11 20.65
C GLU A 523 -6.76 -34.34 21.96
N ASP A 524 -5.70 -34.14 22.75
CA ASP A 524 -5.77 -33.35 23.98
C ASP A 524 -5.99 -31.84 23.68
N ALA A 525 -5.40 -31.34 22.64
CA ALA A 525 -5.64 -29.96 22.19
C ALA A 525 -7.10 -29.78 21.72
N ARG A 526 -7.67 -30.76 21.04
CA ARG A 526 -9.07 -30.74 20.59
C ARG A 526 -10.10 -30.84 21.71
N LYS A 527 -9.73 -31.47 22.84
CA LYS A 527 -10.63 -31.56 24.03
C LYS A 527 -10.72 -30.21 24.76
N ASP A 528 -9.66 -29.43 24.77
CA ASP A 528 -9.55 -28.16 25.49
C ASP A 528 -8.76 -27.15 24.65
N PRO A 529 -9.37 -26.65 23.52
CA PRO A 529 -8.69 -25.74 22.62
C PRO A 529 -8.59 -24.33 23.22
N TYR A 530 -7.38 -23.76 23.20
CA TYR A 530 -7.14 -22.37 23.63
C TYR A 530 -7.46 -21.36 22.52
N ILE A 531 -7.03 -21.68 21.28
CA ILE A 531 -7.43 -20.97 20.08
C ILE A 531 -7.90 -22.00 19.04
N ILE A 532 -9.12 -21.83 18.55
CA ILE A 532 -9.69 -22.62 17.45
C ILE A 532 -9.45 -21.86 16.15
N HIS A 533 -8.93 -22.54 15.12
CA HIS A 533 -8.64 -21.95 13.83
C HIS A 533 -9.41 -22.64 12.69
N TYR A 534 -10.27 -21.90 12.02
CA TYR A 534 -11.11 -22.37 10.91
C TYR A 534 -10.38 -22.18 9.56
N ALA A 535 -9.17 -22.79 9.41
CA ALA A 535 -8.22 -22.49 8.35
C ALA A 535 -8.66 -22.85 6.92
N GLY A 536 -9.44 -23.91 6.73
CA GLY A 536 -9.87 -24.37 5.40
C GLY A 536 -11.18 -23.75 4.94
N TYR A 537 -11.42 -23.59 3.64
CA TYR A 537 -12.67 -23.03 3.12
C TYR A 537 -13.90 -23.86 3.52
N GLU A 538 -13.82 -25.19 3.34
CA GLU A 538 -14.91 -26.13 3.67
C GLU A 538 -15.11 -26.35 5.19
N THR A 539 -14.15 -25.95 5.99
CA THR A 539 -14.19 -26.11 7.45
C THR A 539 -14.66 -24.86 8.18
N LYS A 540 -14.93 -23.77 7.47
CA LYS A 540 -15.41 -22.51 8.07
C LYS A 540 -16.88 -22.62 8.48
N PRO A 541 -17.26 -22.28 9.74
CA PRO A 541 -18.65 -22.38 10.22
C PRO A 541 -19.66 -21.60 9.39
N TRP A 542 -19.26 -20.49 8.78
CA TRP A 542 -20.12 -19.68 7.91
C TRP A 542 -20.27 -20.22 6.49
N ASN A 543 -19.55 -21.28 6.14
CA ASN A 543 -19.70 -22.02 4.87
C ASN A 543 -20.27 -23.42 5.09
N ASN A 544 -20.07 -24.00 6.28
CA ASN A 544 -20.43 -25.36 6.60
C ASN A 544 -21.04 -25.45 8.01
N PRO A 545 -22.35 -25.79 8.15
CA PRO A 545 -23.04 -25.87 9.45
C PRO A 545 -22.52 -27.00 10.34
N GLU A 546 -21.91 -28.02 9.74
CA GLU A 546 -21.38 -29.19 10.45
C GLU A 546 -19.88 -29.08 10.73
N ALA A 547 -19.28 -27.86 10.52
CA ALA A 547 -17.88 -27.62 10.84
C ALA A 547 -17.62 -27.93 12.32
N ARG A 548 -16.51 -28.63 12.62
CA ARG A 548 -16.08 -28.89 14.00
C ARG A 548 -15.92 -27.59 14.75
N PHE A 549 -16.37 -27.50 15.99
CA PHE A 549 -16.31 -26.30 16.84
C PHE A 549 -17.18 -25.12 16.37
N ASN A 550 -18.16 -25.34 15.51
CA ASN A 550 -19.04 -24.27 15.01
C ASN A 550 -19.80 -23.55 16.15
N GLU A 551 -20.12 -24.24 17.24
CA GLU A 551 -20.78 -23.69 18.40
C GLU A 551 -20.02 -22.54 19.05
N TYR A 552 -18.69 -22.60 19.10
CA TYR A 552 -17.84 -21.52 19.63
C TYR A 552 -17.92 -20.28 18.76
N TYR A 553 -17.86 -20.45 17.44
CA TYR A 553 -17.97 -19.33 16.50
C TYR A 553 -19.34 -18.64 16.62
N PHE A 554 -20.46 -19.42 16.57
CA PHE A 554 -21.79 -18.84 16.64
C PHE A 554 -22.13 -18.28 18.03
N TYR A 555 -21.50 -18.75 19.09
CA TYR A 555 -21.63 -18.16 20.43
C TYR A 555 -21.16 -16.71 20.45
N TYR A 556 -20.02 -16.40 19.85
CA TYR A 556 -19.52 -15.03 19.77
C TYR A 556 -20.20 -14.22 18.66
N LEU A 557 -20.39 -14.78 17.48
CA LEU A 557 -21.01 -14.07 16.36
C LEU A 557 -22.37 -13.48 16.72
N ARG A 558 -23.23 -14.22 17.47
CA ARG A 558 -24.56 -13.73 17.88
C ARG A 558 -24.54 -12.51 18.79
N LYS A 559 -23.41 -12.17 19.36
CA LYS A 559 -23.20 -10.99 20.19
C LYS A 559 -22.68 -9.79 19.37
N THR A 560 -22.39 -9.97 18.07
CA THR A 560 -21.90 -8.94 17.17
C THR A 560 -23.03 -8.29 16.38
N PHE A 561 -22.75 -7.15 15.76
CA PHE A 561 -23.70 -6.45 14.89
C PHE A 561 -23.94 -7.15 13.55
N TRP A 562 -23.12 -8.15 13.18
CA TRP A 562 -23.15 -8.83 11.87
C TRP A 562 -23.83 -10.20 11.90
N TYR A 563 -24.43 -10.61 13.01
CA TYR A 563 -25.05 -11.93 13.15
C TYR A 563 -26.08 -12.23 12.05
N GLU A 564 -27.02 -11.31 11.87
CA GLU A 564 -28.08 -11.45 10.87
C GLU A 564 -27.54 -11.49 9.44
N GLU A 565 -26.52 -10.67 9.14
CA GLU A 565 -25.88 -10.63 7.83
C GLU A 565 -25.22 -11.97 7.48
N VAL A 566 -24.49 -12.56 8.43
CA VAL A 566 -23.84 -13.86 8.24
C VAL A 566 -24.85 -14.96 8.04
N LEU A 567 -25.92 -15.00 8.85
CA LEU A 567 -26.98 -15.98 8.69
C LEU A 567 -27.72 -15.85 7.36
N PHE A 568 -27.96 -14.63 6.90
CA PHE A 568 -28.61 -14.39 5.61
C PHE A 568 -27.75 -14.93 4.46
N LYS A 569 -26.43 -14.60 4.44
CA LYS A 569 -25.49 -15.10 3.44
C LYS A 569 -25.39 -16.63 3.48
N PHE A 570 -25.35 -17.21 4.67
CA PHE A 570 -25.29 -18.64 4.89
C PHE A 570 -26.51 -19.36 4.29
N ASN A 571 -27.74 -18.88 4.59
CA ASN A 571 -28.97 -19.45 4.07
C ASN A 571 -29.06 -19.33 2.54
N LYS A 572 -28.63 -18.22 1.96
CA LYS A 572 -28.61 -18.01 0.51
C LYS A 572 -27.67 -19.02 -0.18
N ASN A 573 -26.47 -19.19 0.30
CA ASN A 573 -25.49 -20.12 -0.26
C ASN A 573 -25.94 -21.57 -0.17
N ASN A 574 -26.66 -21.95 0.89
CA ASN A 574 -27.18 -23.30 1.05
C ASN A 574 -28.40 -23.56 0.15
N ASN A 575 -29.27 -22.57 -0.08
CA ASN A 575 -30.39 -22.69 -1.01
C ASN A 575 -29.88 -22.82 -2.46
N ASP A 576 -28.88 -22.03 -2.88
CA ASP A 576 -28.25 -22.14 -4.19
C ASP A 576 -27.57 -23.51 -4.38
N LYS A 577 -26.93 -24.07 -3.34
CA LYS A 577 -26.38 -25.44 -3.35
C LYS A 577 -27.47 -26.49 -3.43
N ALA A 578 -28.56 -26.34 -2.71
CA ALA A 578 -29.71 -27.28 -2.72
C ALA A 578 -30.38 -27.28 -4.10
N GLU A 579 -30.60 -26.12 -4.73
CA GLU A 579 -31.15 -26.03 -6.08
C GLU A 579 -30.20 -26.65 -7.13
N SER A 580 -28.90 -26.39 -7.02
CA SER A 580 -27.89 -27.01 -7.91
C SER A 580 -27.81 -28.54 -7.71
N THR A 581 -27.96 -29.03 -6.49
CA THR A 581 -27.94 -30.46 -6.17
C THR A 581 -29.20 -31.17 -6.70
N VAL A 582 -30.35 -30.53 -6.62
CA VAL A 582 -31.60 -31.04 -7.19
C VAL A 582 -31.51 -31.12 -8.71
N PHE A 583 -30.87 -30.15 -9.38
CA PHE A 583 -30.69 -30.17 -10.83
C PHE A 583 -29.68 -31.22 -11.31
N VAL A 584 -28.65 -31.53 -10.50
CA VAL A 584 -27.66 -32.57 -10.80
C VAL A 584 -28.20 -33.99 -10.50
N GLN A 585 -29.04 -34.15 -9.49
CA GLN A 585 -29.62 -35.45 -9.17
C GLN A 585 -30.62 -35.97 -10.20
N THR A 586 -31.21 -35.09 -11.06
CA THR A 586 -32.15 -35.50 -12.09
C THR A 586 -31.49 -36.11 -13.35
N ILE A 587 -30.17 -36.04 -13.51
CA ILE A 587 -29.45 -36.63 -14.65
C ILE A 587 -28.19 -37.39 -14.17
N THR A 588 -28.36 -38.46 -13.45
CA THR A 588 -27.24 -39.35 -13.12
C THR A 588 -26.79 -40.16 -14.36
N PRO A 589 -25.49 -40.55 -14.49
CA PRO A 589 -25.01 -41.36 -15.59
C PRO A 589 -25.71 -42.71 -15.77
N LYS A 590 -26.47 -43.17 -14.80
CA LYS A 590 -27.25 -44.41 -14.78
C LYS A 590 -28.73 -44.20 -15.13
N SER A 591 -29.24 -42.97 -15.24
CA SER A 591 -30.66 -42.70 -15.52
C SER A 591 -30.99 -42.96 -17.00
N PHE A 592 -32.24 -43.42 -17.26
CA PHE A 592 -32.76 -43.60 -18.61
C PHE A 592 -32.68 -42.30 -19.44
N LYS A 593 -32.96 -41.15 -18.77
CA LYS A 593 -32.85 -39.81 -19.42
C LYS A 593 -31.44 -39.48 -19.86
N TRP A 594 -30.42 -39.84 -19.08
CA TRP A 594 -29.02 -39.62 -19.48
C TRP A 594 -28.60 -40.52 -20.67
N LYS A 595 -29.05 -41.78 -20.70
CA LYS A 595 -28.82 -42.69 -21.81
C LYS A 595 -29.44 -42.13 -23.10
N LEU A 596 -30.66 -41.60 -23.00
CA LEU A 596 -31.39 -40.98 -24.12
C LEU A 596 -30.69 -39.68 -24.58
N ALA A 597 -30.31 -38.81 -23.67
CA ALA A 597 -29.59 -37.57 -23.94
C ALA A 597 -28.22 -37.85 -24.62
N LYS A 598 -27.48 -38.84 -24.16
CA LYS A 598 -26.23 -39.29 -24.77
C LYS A 598 -26.41 -39.88 -26.18
N LYS A 599 -27.51 -40.59 -26.40
CA LYS A 599 -27.86 -41.16 -27.71
C LYS A 599 -28.25 -40.08 -28.71
N VAL A 600 -28.98 -39.05 -28.27
CA VAL A 600 -29.32 -37.84 -29.04
C VAL A 600 -28.06 -37.01 -29.33
N TRP A 601 -27.25 -36.76 -28.32
CA TRP A 601 -25.98 -36.02 -28.47
C TRP A 601 -25.04 -36.64 -29.47
N ASN A 602 -24.91 -37.94 -29.43
CA ASN A 602 -24.00 -38.65 -30.36
C ASN A 602 -24.47 -38.59 -31.82
N ARG A 603 -25.77 -38.38 -32.05
CA ARG A 603 -26.38 -38.28 -33.41
C ARG A 603 -26.40 -36.81 -33.92
N LEU A 604 -26.08 -35.83 -33.11
CA LEU A 604 -26.02 -34.43 -33.54
C LEU A 604 -24.82 -34.16 -34.43
N PRO A 605 -24.99 -33.43 -35.56
CA PRO A 605 -23.87 -32.96 -36.37
C PRO A 605 -22.89 -32.11 -35.57
N SER A 606 -21.62 -32.15 -35.95
CA SER A 606 -20.51 -31.49 -35.24
C SER A 606 -20.74 -29.98 -35.01
N PHE A 607 -21.31 -29.28 -35.98
CA PHE A 607 -21.60 -27.86 -35.88
C PHE A 607 -22.70 -27.54 -34.82
N MET A 608 -23.66 -28.44 -34.62
CA MET A 608 -24.68 -28.30 -33.58
C MET A 608 -24.13 -28.54 -32.16
N LYS A 609 -23.22 -29.48 -32.02
CA LYS A 609 -22.50 -29.75 -30.75
C LYS A 609 -21.68 -28.53 -30.30
N VAL A 610 -20.97 -27.90 -31.24
CA VAL A 610 -20.20 -26.66 -30.97
C VAL A 610 -21.12 -25.51 -30.54
N ARG A 611 -22.27 -25.34 -31.18
CA ARG A 611 -23.24 -24.30 -30.84
C ARG A 611 -23.87 -24.52 -29.49
N LEU A 612 -24.21 -25.75 -29.14
CA LEU A 612 -24.79 -26.10 -27.82
C LEU A 612 -23.75 -25.98 -26.69
N ASN A 613 -22.48 -26.31 -26.94
CA ASN A 613 -21.42 -26.07 -25.96
C ASN A 613 -21.17 -24.57 -25.72
N LYS A 614 -21.18 -23.74 -26.77
CA LYS A 614 -21.10 -22.29 -26.64
C LYS A 614 -22.28 -21.70 -25.85
N LEU A 615 -23.50 -22.22 -26.08
CA LEU A 615 -24.68 -21.81 -25.33
C LEU A 615 -24.60 -22.24 -23.85
N LYS A 616 -24.05 -23.41 -23.57
CA LYS A 616 -23.80 -23.90 -22.21
C LYS A 616 -22.76 -23.04 -21.46
N GLU A 617 -21.70 -22.67 -22.11
CA GLU A 617 -20.71 -21.74 -21.53
C GLU A 617 -21.29 -20.33 -21.33
N TYR A 618 -22.06 -19.83 -22.29
CA TYR A 618 -22.74 -18.55 -22.16
C TYR A 618 -23.73 -18.50 -20.98
N LEU A 619 -24.48 -19.58 -20.78
CA LEU A 619 -25.42 -19.71 -19.64
C LEU A 619 -24.67 -19.92 -18.30
N LYS A 620 -23.53 -20.59 -18.30
CA LYS A 620 -22.70 -20.80 -17.12
C LYS A 620 -22.04 -19.51 -16.62
N ASN A 621 -21.82 -18.54 -17.52
CA ASN A 621 -21.23 -17.23 -17.20
C ASN A 621 -22.31 -16.16 -16.85
N ARG A 622 -23.59 -16.51 -16.87
CA ARG A 622 -24.72 -15.62 -16.52
C ARG A 622 -25.56 -16.10 -15.33
N LEU A 623 -25.31 -17.29 -14.84
CA LEU A 623 -25.80 -17.84 -13.57
C LEU A 623 -24.66 -17.85 -12.55
#